data_9f3c6b67ef01a8518b4441c72ef9c079
#
_entry.id   9f3c6b67ef01a8518b4441c72ef9c079
#
_cell.length_a   1.000
_cell.length_b   1.000
_cell.length_c   1.000
_cell.angle_alpha   90.00
_cell.angle_beta   90.00
_cell.angle_gamma   90.00
#
_symmetry.space_group_name_H-M   'P 1'
#
loop_
_entity.id
_entity.type
_entity.pdbx_description
1 polymer ?
#
loop_
_entity_poly.entity_id
_entity_poly.type
_entity_poly.pdbx_seq_one_letter_code
_entity_poly.pdbx_strand_id
1 'polypeptide(L)'
;DFGSFATPNPGGTTIREVKQAHWSRIPVSPLVPGTSDCDRAAGDAASGRQGTSGGYTVPAAESGLVCFTIVADAFARNMVRSLVNACVKVGQGRKDLNWFAEKMATPLREGSTGPIAPQGLTLEHVAYPAADQLAARAEAIRAKRTL
;
A
#
# COMPACT_ATOMS: atom_id res chain seq x y z
N ASP A 1 -5.69 -10.37 10.41
CA ASP A 1 -4.33 -10.45 10.96
C ASP A 1 -3.31 -10.67 9.86
N PHE A 2 -2.22 -9.90 9.87
CA PHE A 2 -1.15 -9.97 8.87
C PHE A 2 0.09 -10.74 9.37
N GLY A 3 -0.07 -11.64 10.32
CA GLY A 3 1.01 -12.47 10.87
C GLY A 3 1.82 -13.21 9.81
N SER A 4 1.19 -13.74 8.77
CA SER A 4 1.86 -14.40 7.64
C SER A 4 2.78 -13.47 6.83
N PHE A 5 2.49 -12.17 6.82
CA PHE A 5 3.20 -11.17 6.02
C PHE A 5 4.08 -10.23 6.85
N ALA A 6 3.95 -10.25 8.17
CA ALA A 6 4.68 -9.36 9.05
C ALA A 6 5.86 -10.04 9.73
N THR A 7 6.91 -9.28 10.04
CA THR A 7 7.96 -9.74 10.95
C THR A 7 7.47 -9.52 12.39
N PRO A 8 7.43 -10.56 13.23
CA PRO A 8 7.06 -10.42 14.62
C PRO A 8 7.95 -9.38 15.32
N ASN A 9 7.32 -8.57 16.17
CA ASN A 9 8.01 -7.58 16.99
C ASN A 9 7.63 -7.83 18.45
N PRO A 10 8.55 -7.99 19.40
CA PRO A 10 8.22 -8.18 20.80
C PRO A 10 7.27 -7.09 21.30
N GLY A 11 6.15 -7.48 21.90
CA GLY A 11 5.12 -6.56 22.38
C GLY A 11 4.28 -5.86 21.32
N GLY A 12 4.46 -6.21 20.03
CA GLY A 12 3.68 -5.66 18.92
C GLY A 12 2.63 -6.65 18.40
N THR A 13 1.51 -6.14 17.90
CA THR A 13 0.49 -6.94 17.18
C THR A 13 0.65 -6.80 15.67
N THR A 14 0.26 -7.83 14.92
CA THR A 14 0.20 -7.83 13.45
C THR A 14 -1.20 -7.55 12.91
N ILE A 15 -2.16 -7.30 13.80
CA ILE A 15 -3.53 -6.92 13.43
C ILE A 15 -3.52 -5.49 12.90
N ARG A 16 -4.04 -5.30 11.68
CA ARG A 16 -4.14 -4.00 10.99
C ARG A 16 -5.47 -3.91 10.25
N GLU A 17 -6.03 -2.70 10.24
CA GLU A 17 -7.22 -2.39 9.46
C GLU A 17 -6.80 -1.81 8.11
N VAL A 18 -6.87 -2.63 7.06
CA VAL A 18 -6.63 -2.17 5.70
C VAL A 18 -7.91 -1.53 5.17
N LYS A 19 -7.83 -0.25 4.81
CA LYS A 19 -8.95 0.52 4.27
C LYS A 19 -9.05 0.38 2.76
N GLN A 20 -7.92 0.24 2.09
CA GLN A 20 -7.83 0.13 0.64
C GLN A 20 -6.56 -0.64 0.27
N ALA A 21 -6.67 -1.53 -0.71
CA ALA A 21 -5.53 -2.19 -1.34
C ALA A 21 -5.89 -2.52 -2.80
N HIS A 22 -5.10 -2.03 -3.75
CA HIS A 22 -5.34 -2.29 -5.16
C HIS A 22 -4.07 -2.18 -6.00
N TRP A 23 -4.10 -2.84 -7.15
CA TRP A 23 -3.09 -2.72 -8.18
C TRP A 23 -3.57 -1.79 -9.28
N SER A 24 -2.69 -0.94 -9.78
CA SER A 24 -2.93 -0.07 -10.92
C SER A 24 -1.73 -0.07 -11.85
N ARG A 25 -1.98 0.18 -13.14
CA ARG A 25 -0.93 0.46 -14.10
C ARG A 25 -0.96 1.94 -14.41
N ILE A 26 0.18 2.60 -14.27
CA ILE A 26 0.30 4.02 -14.61
C ILE A 26 0.35 4.15 -16.13
N PRO A 27 -0.55 4.94 -16.74
CA PRO A 27 -0.54 5.14 -18.17
C PRO A 27 0.82 5.69 -18.66
N VAL A 28 1.30 5.16 -19.77
CA VAL A 28 2.46 5.74 -20.44
C VAL A 28 2.00 7.05 -21.08
N SER A 29 2.48 8.19 -20.58
CA SER A 29 2.34 9.46 -21.29
C SER A 29 3.38 9.51 -22.41
N PRO A 30 2.97 9.65 -23.67
CA PRO A 30 3.95 9.90 -24.74
C PRO A 30 4.65 11.22 -24.43
N LEU A 31 5.98 11.20 -24.40
CA LEU A 31 6.78 12.42 -24.39
C LEU A 31 6.56 13.11 -25.73
N VAL A 32 5.71 14.13 -25.75
CA VAL A 32 5.59 15.01 -26.91
C VAL A 32 6.77 15.98 -26.83
N PRO A 33 7.74 15.94 -27.78
CA PRO A 33 8.83 16.89 -27.78
C PRO A 33 8.27 18.31 -28.03
N GLY A 34 8.41 19.19 -27.05
CA GLY A 34 8.16 20.64 -27.26
C GLY A 34 6.97 21.27 -26.53
N THR A 35 6.23 20.54 -25.66
CA THR A 35 5.28 21.22 -24.78
C THR A 35 5.87 21.30 -23.37
N SER A 36 6.21 22.50 -22.94
CA SER A 36 6.54 22.79 -21.55
C SER A 36 5.34 22.45 -20.67
N ASP A 37 5.59 21.73 -19.57
CA ASP A 37 4.59 21.22 -18.60
C ASP A 37 3.74 22.30 -17.92
N CYS A 38 3.91 23.58 -18.27
CA CYS A 38 3.20 24.70 -17.63
C CYS A 38 1.77 24.92 -18.16
N ASP A 39 1.42 24.43 -19.35
CA ASP A 39 0.12 24.71 -19.97
C ASP A 39 -0.92 23.61 -19.83
N ARG A 40 -0.62 22.52 -19.12
CA ARG A 40 -1.54 21.38 -18.94
C ARG A 40 -2.42 21.43 -17.70
N ALA A 41 -2.40 22.52 -16.97
CA ALA A 41 -3.22 22.69 -15.75
C ALA A 41 -4.69 23.06 -16.00
N ALA A 42 -5.11 23.27 -17.25
CA ALA A 42 -6.47 23.68 -17.58
C ALA A 42 -6.99 22.91 -18.81
N GLY A 43 -7.53 21.75 -18.63
CA GLY A 43 -8.27 21.07 -19.69
C GLY A 43 -8.34 19.55 -19.54
N ASP A 44 -9.57 19.05 -19.30
CA ASP A 44 -10.05 17.68 -19.37
C ASP A 44 -9.76 16.73 -18.20
N ALA A 45 -10.51 16.97 -17.14
CA ALA A 45 -10.95 15.96 -16.20
C ALA A 45 -12.17 15.21 -16.76
N ALA A 46 -11.99 14.29 -17.68
CA ALA A 46 -13.06 13.36 -18.04
C ALA A 46 -12.46 12.02 -18.45
N SER A 47 -12.38 11.12 -17.54
CA SER A 47 -12.62 9.69 -17.65
C SER A 47 -11.83 8.90 -16.60
N GLY A 48 -12.54 8.41 -15.60
CA GLY A 48 -12.17 7.13 -14.95
C GLY A 48 -11.19 7.15 -13.79
N ARG A 49 -11.18 8.17 -12.93
CA ARG A 49 -10.56 8.06 -11.59
C ARG A 49 -11.62 8.15 -10.51
N GLN A 50 -12.17 7.01 -10.13
CA GLN A 50 -12.97 6.92 -8.91
C GLN A 50 -12.04 6.81 -7.70
N GLY A 51 -12.14 7.77 -6.79
CA GLY A 51 -11.94 7.57 -5.37
C GLY A 51 -10.52 7.65 -4.87
N THR A 52 -9.92 8.84 -4.89
CA THR A 52 -8.87 9.16 -3.92
C THR A 52 -9.25 10.40 -3.15
N SER A 53 -9.65 10.20 -1.93
CA SER A 53 -9.68 11.26 -0.93
C SER A 53 -8.26 11.72 -0.65
N GLY A 54 -7.90 12.90 -1.16
CA GLY A 54 -6.60 13.53 -0.95
C GLY A 54 -5.70 13.47 -2.20
N GLY A 55 -5.61 14.59 -2.90
CA GLY A 55 -4.97 14.78 -4.19
C GLY A 55 -3.49 14.42 -4.33
N TYR A 56 -3.15 13.15 -4.15
CA TYR A 56 -1.83 12.65 -4.52
C TYR A 56 -1.77 12.38 -6.02
N THR A 57 -0.85 13.05 -6.69
CA THR A 57 -0.53 12.80 -8.11
C THR A 57 0.75 11.99 -8.21
N VAL A 58 0.68 10.88 -8.94
CA VAL A 58 1.83 10.02 -9.18
C VAL A 58 2.84 10.76 -10.06
N PRO A 59 4.14 10.80 -9.70
CA PRO A 59 5.18 11.43 -10.51
C PRO A 59 5.25 10.86 -11.93
N ALA A 60 5.53 11.71 -12.91
CA ALA A 60 5.66 11.30 -14.33
C ALA A 60 6.74 10.24 -14.56
N ALA A 61 7.77 10.20 -13.71
CA ALA A 61 8.83 9.19 -13.74
C ALA A 61 8.33 7.74 -13.53
N GLU A 62 7.12 7.55 -12.97
CA GLU A 62 6.51 6.26 -12.73
C GLU A 62 5.63 5.76 -13.88
N SER A 63 5.59 6.51 -15.00
CA SER A 63 4.81 6.14 -16.18
C SER A 63 5.11 4.72 -16.67
N GLY A 64 4.07 3.94 -16.92
CA GLY A 64 4.17 2.54 -17.36
C GLY A 64 4.40 1.52 -16.26
N LEU A 65 4.69 1.92 -15.03
CA LEU A 65 4.88 1.01 -13.90
C LEU A 65 3.57 0.39 -13.43
N VAL A 66 3.70 -0.75 -12.78
CA VAL A 66 2.61 -1.40 -12.05
C VAL A 66 2.77 -1.06 -10.57
N CYS A 67 1.80 -0.34 -10.02
CA CYS A 67 1.82 0.14 -8.65
C CYS A 67 0.83 -0.60 -7.76
N PHE A 68 1.25 -0.92 -6.55
CA PHE A 68 0.39 -1.42 -5.49
C PHE A 68 0.17 -0.32 -4.47
N THR A 69 -1.06 0.15 -4.35
CA THR A 69 -1.45 1.15 -3.36
C THR A 69 -2.14 0.47 -2.20
N ILE A 70 -1.72 0.78 -0.99
CA ILE A 70 -2.34 0.28 0.24
C ILE A 70 -2.50 1.40 1.26
N VAL A 71 -3.69 1.49 1.83
CA VAL A 71 -4.04 2.43 2.90
C VAL A 71 -4.51 1.63 4.11
N ALA A 72 -3.90 1.85 5.26
CA ALA A 72 -4.24 1.17 6.51
C ALA A 72 -4.10 2.12 7.70
N ASP A 73 -4.63 1.71 8.85
CA ASP A 73 -4.46 2.42 10.12
C ASP A 73 -3.00 2.48 10.57
N ALA A 74 -2.24 1.45 10.26
CA ALA A 74 -0.79 1.34 10.47
C ALA A 74 -0.24 0.16 9.67
N PHE A 75 1.09 0.05 9.55
CA PHE A 75 1.76 -1.07 8.93
C PHE A 75 2.62 -1.83 9.94
N ALA A 76 2.53 -3.16 9.93
CA ALA A 76 3.45 -4.01 10.67
C ALA A 76 4.80 -4.09 9.93
N ARG A 77 5.87 -4.44 10.66
CA ARG A 77 7.21 -4.56 10.08
C ARG A 77 7.23 -5.52 8.90
N ASN A 78 7.72 -5.06 7.75
CA ASN A 78 7.80 -5.80 6.48
C ASN A 78 6.44 -6.21 5.87
N MET A 79 5.30 -5.85 6.46
CA MET A 79 3.96 -6.27 6.03
C MET A 79 3.72 -6.01 4.54
N VAL A 80 3.86 -4.76 4.10
CA VAL A 80 3.58 -4.37 2.71
C VAL A 80 4.50 -5.10 1.74
N ARG A 81 5.80 -5.15 2.04
CA ARG A 81 6.79 -5.82 1.18
C ARG A 81 6.53 -7.32 1.04
N SER A 82 6.13 -7.99 2.12
CA SER A 82 5.80 -9.42 2.10
C SER A 82 4.49 -9.68 1.36
N LEU A 83 3.51 -8.81 1.52
CA LEU A 83 2.23 -8.87 0.79
C LEU A 83 2.45 -8.71 -0.72
N VAL A 84 3.23 -7.70 -1.13
CA VAL A 84 3.61 -7.49 -2.54
C VAL A 84 4.34 -8.71 -3.10
N ASN A 85 5.31 -9.28 -2.35
CA ASN A 85 6.00 -10.49 -2.79
C ASN A 85 5.04 -11.67 -3.02
N ALA A 86 4.07 -11.86 -2.14
CA ALA A 86 3.06 -12.91 -2.30
C ALA A 86 2.20 -12.67 -3.56
N CYS A 87 1.73 -11.44 -3.77
CA CYS A 87 0.98 -11.08 -4.98
C CYS A 87 1.81 -11.30 -6.26
N VAL A 88 3.08 -10.91 -6.26
CA VAL A 88 3.99 -11.12 -7.41
C VAL A 88 4.17 -12.61 -7.70
N LYS A 89 4.29 -13.47 -6.67
CA LYS A 89 4.38 -14.93 -6.87
C LYS A 89 3.12 -15.51 -7.51
N VAL A 90 1.95 -15.01 -7.14
CA VAL A 90 0.68 -15.40 -7.77
C VAL A 90 0.63 -14.90 -9.21
N GLY A 91 0.95 -13.64 -9.45
CA GLY A 91 0.98 -13.06 -10.80
C GLY A 91 1.98 -13.73 -11.77
N GLN A 92 3.05 -14.31 -11.23
CA GLN A 92 4.03 -15.10 -11.98
C GLN A 92 3.64 -16.58 -12.16
N GLY A 93 2.48 -17.01 -11.66
CA GLY A 93 2.05 -18.40 -11.69
C GLY A 93 2.86 -19.36 -10.80
N ARG A 94 3.71 -18.83 -9.89
CA ARG A 94 4.51 -19.66 -8.96
C ARG A 94 3.69 -20.17 -7.78
N LYS A 95 2.60 -19.49 -7.48
CA LYS A 95 1.60 -19.83 -6.46
C LYS A 95 0.22 -19.51 -7.02
N ASP A 96 -0.81 -20.17 -6.49
CA ASP A 96 -2.20 -19.92 -6.85
C ASP A 96 -2.91 -18.99 -5.86
N LEU A 97 -4.13 -18.62 -6.19
CA LEU A 97 -4.96 -17.77 -5.34
C LEU A 97 -5.37 -18.47 -4.04
N ASN A 98 -5.52 -19.80 -4.06
CA ASN A 98 -5.88 -20.56 -2.87
C ASN A 98 -4.77 -20.48 -1.82
N TRP A 99 -3.51 -20.65 -2.25
CA TRP A 99 -2.35 -20.43 -1.38
C TRP A 99 -2.35 -19.03 -0.75
N PHE A 100 -2.68 -17.98 -1.55
CA PHE A 100 -2.75 -16.62 -1.02
C PHE A 100 -3.87 -16.48 0.02
N ALA A 101 -5.06 -17.02 -0.26
CA ALA A 101 -6.21 -17.01 0.65
C ALA A 101 -5.89 -17.74 1.97
N GLU A 102 -5.24 -18.90 1.90
CA GLU A 102 -4.78 -19.66 3.08
C GLU A 102 -3.82 -18.82 3.94
N LYS A 103 -2.88 -18.09 3.31
CA LYS A 103 -1.96 -17.21 4.04
C LYS A 103 -2.66 -16.03 4.71
N MET A 104 -3.74 -15.54 4.13
CA MET A 104 -4.58 -14.51 4.76
C MET A 104 -5.41 -15.06 5.91
N ALA A 105 -5.91 -16.29 5.79
CA ALA A 105 -6.73 -16.95 6.81
C ALA A 105 -5.92 -17.45 8.02
N THR A 106 -4.69 -17.91 7.79
CA THR A 106 -3.81 -18.50 8.80
C THR A 106 -2.62 -17.59 9.05
N PRO A 107 -2.59 -16.80 10.15
CA PRO A 107 -1.56 -15.78 10.38
C PRO A 107 -0.22 -16.37 10.86
N LEU A 108 0.23 -17.42 10.19
CA LEU A 108 1.52 -18.08 10.45
C LEU A 108 2.56 -17.63 9.42
N ARG A 109 3.66 -17.07 9.90
CA ARG A 109 4.76 -16.65 9.06
C ARG A 109 5.59 -17.85 8.59
N GLU A 110 5.69 -17.98 7.29
CA GLU A 110 6.58 -18.92 6.63
C GLU A 110 7.59 -18.18 5.73
N GLY A 111 8.74 -18.80 5.47
CA GLY A 111 9.78 -18.24 4.62
C GLY A 111 9.32 -17.86 3.21
N SER A 112 8.26 -18.50 2.70
CA SER A 112 7.67 -18.20 1.39
C SER A 112 7.03 -16.82 1.28
N THR A 113 6.70 -16.16 2.40
CA THR A 113 6.09 -14.84 2.47
C THR A 113 7.09 -13.74 2.89
N GLY A 114 8.39 -13.98 2.70
CA GLY A 114 9.43 -13.01 3.00
C GLY A 114 9.28 -11.70 2.21
N PRO A 115 9.88 -10.59 2.69
CA PRO A 115 9.74 -9.29 2.05
C PRO A 115 10.50 -9.21 0.73
N ILE A 116 9.89 -8.59 -0.27
CA ILE A 116 10.59 -8.18 -1.51
C ILE A 116 11.59 -7.05 -1.22
N ALA A 117 12.51 -6.80 -2.15
CA ALA A 117 13.47 -5.70 -2.05
C ALA A 117 12.80 -4.35 -1.78
N PRO A 118 13.40 -3.44 -0.98
CA PRO A 118 12.73 -2.24 -0.49
C PRO A 118 12.68 -1.07 -1.48
N GLN A 119 13.44 -1.10 -2.57
CA GLN A 119 13.68 0.05 -3.45
C GLN A 119 12.41 0.65 -4.07
N GLY A 120 11.37 -0.15 -4.24
CA GLY A 120 10.09 0.31 -4.79
C GLY A 120 9.07 0.70 -3.72
N LEU A 121 9.42 0.76 -2.43
CA LEU A 121 8.49 1.10 -1.35
C LEU A 121 8.62 2.56 -0.97
N THR A 122 7.51 3.31 -1.06
CA THR A 122 7.42 4.70 -0.63
C THR A 122 6.30 4.86 0.40
N LEU A 123 6.56 5.59 1.49
CA LEU A 123 5.53 6.09 2.38
C LEU A 123 5.09 7.46 1.88
N GLU A 124 3.89 7.54 1.33
CA GLU A 124 3.45 8.71 0.59
C GLU A 124 2.66 9.69 1.43
N HIS A 125 1.88 9.17 2.38
CA HIS A 125 1.01 10.00 3.19
C HIS A 125 0.83 9.44 4.59
N VAL A 126 0.82 10.33 5.58
CA VAL A 126 0.41 10.04 6.95
C VAL A 126 -0.66 11.05 7.35
N ALA A 127 -1.90 10.55 7.53
CA ALA A 127 -3.01 11.38 8.00
C ALA A 127 -2.95 11.53 9.51
N TYR A 128 -2.85 12.76 10.00
CA TYR A 128 -2.95 13.11 11.42
C TYR A 128 -4.32 13.70 11.70
N PRO A 129 -4.92 13.40 12.86
CA PRO A 129 -6.08 14.14 13.33
C PRO A 129 -5.72 15.59 13.66
N ALA A 130 -6.73 16.43 13.92
CA ALA A 130 -6.51 17.78 14.38
C ALA A 130 -5.66 17.80 15.69
N ALA A 131 -4.91 18.86 15.91
CA ALA A 131 -3.91 18.92 16.98
C ALA A 131 -4.49 18.64 18.38
N ASP A 132 -5.70 19.08 18.64
CA ASP A 132 -6.47 18.86 19.88
C ASP A 132 -6.89 17.40 20.08
N GLN A 133 -6.93 16.60 19.01
CA GLN A 133 -7.34 15.19 19.01
C GLN A 133 -6.17 14.20 19.07
N LEU A 134 -4.93 14.66 18.95
CA LEU A 134 -3.75 13.79 18.89
C LEU A 134 -3.59 12.90 20.10
N ALA A 135 -3.78 13.44 21.31
CA ALA A 135 -3.65 12.69 22.57
C ALA A 135 -4.72 11.59 22.66
N ALA A 136 -5.99 11.93 22.42
CA ALA A 136 -7.10 11.00 22.44
C ALA A 136 -6.92 9.89 21.39
N ARG A 137 -6.42 10.23 20.20
CA ARG A 137 -6.13 9.26 19.14
C ARG A 137 -5.00 8.31 19.53
N ALA A 138 -3.94 8.81 20.16
CA ALA A 138 -2.82 7.99 20.63
C ALA A 138 -3.27 6.96 21.66
N GLU A 139 -4.10 7.34 22.61
CA GLU A 139 -4.69 6.42 23.62
C GLU A 139 -5.59 5.37 22.97
N ALA A 140 -6.49 5.77 22.05
CA ALA A 140 -7.37 4.85 21.35
C ALA A 140 -6.61 3.78 20.52
N ILE A 141 -5.47 4.13 19.94
CA ILE A 141 -4.63 3.19 19.19
C ILE A 141 -3.89 2.23 20.12
N ARG A 142 -3.42 2.69 21.28
CA ARG A 142 -2.78 1.82 22.29
C ARG A 142 -3.75 0.78 22.82
N ALA A 143 -4.97 1.20 23.17
CA ALA A 143 -6.01 0.30 23.68
C ALA A 143 -6.39 -0.83 22.71
N LYS A 144 -6.36 -0.58 21.40
CA LYS A 144 -6.63 -1.60 20.37
C LYS A 144 -5.50 -2.60 20.15
N ARG A 145 -4.32 -2.38 20.70
CA ARG A 145 -3.14 -3.24 20.54
C ARG A 145 -2.92 -4.23 21.68
N THR A 146 -3.69 -4.13 22.73
CA THR A 146 -3.74 -5.12 23.83
C THR A 146 -4.76 -6.19 23.44
N LEU A 147 -4.26 -7.37 23.06
CA LEU A 147 -5.01 -8.62 23.03
C LEU A 147 -4.92 -9.27 24.38
#